data_4a42c76e14ee9a485386fe3664d7f1cd
#
_entry.id   4a42c76e14ee9a485386fe3664d7f1cd
#
_cell.length_a   1.000
_cell.length_b   1.000
_cell.length_c   1.000
_cell.angle_alpha   90.00
_cell.angle_beta   90.00
_cell.angle_gamma   90.00
#
_symmetry.space_group_name_H-M   'P 1'
#
loop_
_entity.id
_entity.type
_entity.pdbx_description
1 polymer ?
#
loop_
_entity_poly.entity_id
_entity_poly.type
_entity_poly.pdbx_seq_one_letter_code
_entity_poly.pdbx_strand_id
1 'polypeptide(L)'
;MLTYLPKSLHFSTRLETDMRNIPPMERKSAPSVLVVDDEALIRWSLAEMLGERGYAVTEAGDARMAVAAIENAEEPFDVVLLDYRLPDSADLRLLEKVRRLAPSSQVIMITAHNSPELEQGAAALGAYRVISKPFEVESLAALVNQARADRA
;
A
#
# COMPACT_ATOMS: atom_id res chain seq x y z
N MET A 1 15.57 26.96 -21.96
CA MET A 1 15.06 27.33 -21.35
C MET A 1 14.67 27.52 -20.93
N LEU A 2 14.50 27.06 -21.44
CA LEU A 2 13.83 27.25 -20.90
C LEU A 2 13.34 27.70 -20.62
N THR A 3 13.20 27.75 -20.96
CA THR A 3 12.58 28.16 -20.48
C THR A 3 12.12 28.32 -19.94
N TYR A 4 11.90 28.23 -20.10
CA TYR A 4 11.24 28.44 -19.26
C TYR A 4 10.90 28.73 -18.64
N LEU A 5 10.76 28.64 -18.84
CA LEU A 5 10.24 28.87 -17.98
C LEU A 5 9.85 29.17 -17.41
N PRO A 6 9.73 29.41 -17.47
CA PRO A 6 9.22 29.56 -16.63
C PRO A 6 8.81 29.56 -16.10
N LYS A 7 8.63 29.62 -16.11
CA LYS A 7 8.14 29.58 -15.46
C LYS A 7 7.76 29.25 -14.88
N SER A 8 7.85 29.31 -15.12
CA SER A 8 7.50 28.98 -14.53
C SER A 8 7.45 28.39 -14.34
N LEU A 9 7.75 28.15 -14.69
CA LEU A 9 7.69 27.59 -14.35
C LEU A 9 7.88 27.36 -14.05
N HIS A 10 8.14 27.34 -14.10
CA HIS A 10 8.23 27.05 -13.57
C HIS A 10 8.53 26.85 -12.85
N PHE A 11 8.79 26.80 -12.67
CA PHE A 11 8.97 26.50 -12.06
C PHE A 11 8.90 26.10 -11.81
N SER A 12 8.76 26.06 -11.91
CA SER A 12 8.62 25.50 -11.89
C SER A 12 8.96 25.03 -12.27
N THR A 13 9.05 25.26 -12.59
CA THR A 13 9.27 24.74 -12.97
C THR A 13 10.15 24.40 -13.23
N ARG A 14 10.74 24.84 -13.36
CA ARG A 14 11.21 24.31 -13.43
C ARG A 14 11.61 23.67 -12.89
N LEU A 15 11.51 23.98 -12.52
CA LEU A 15 11.57 23.30 -11.75
C LEU A 15 10.90 22.34 -11.41
N GLU A 16 10.18 23.14 -11.13
CA GLU A 16 9.36 22.01 -11.19
C GLU A 16 9.83 21.02 -12.23
N THR A 17 10.18 19.85 -11.83
CA THR A 17 10.78 18.92 -12.75
C THR A 17 9.74 18.35 -13.69
N ASP A 18 9.96 18.49 -14.97
CA ASP A 18 9.14 17.83 -15.95
C ASP A 18 9.58 16.37 -16.03
N MET A 19 8.71 15.48 -15.60
CA MET A 19 9.02 14.05 -15.54
C MET A 19 9.41 13.49 -16.92
N ARG A 20 8.94 14.11 -18.00
CA ARG A 20 9.27 13.64 -19.34
C ARG A 20 10.75 13.79 -19.68
N ASN A 21 11.43 14.69 -18.97
CA ASN A 21 12.85 14.93 -19.20
C ASN A 21 13.76 14.06 -18.36
N ILE A 22 13.21 13.20 -17.55
CA ILE A 22 13.98 12.29 -16.72
C ILE A 22 14.11 10.97 -17.44
N PRO A 23 15.31 10.43 -17.60
CA PRO A 23 15.46 9.12 -18.25
C PRO A 23 14.58 8.07 -17.56
N PRO A 24 13.94 7.15 -18.32
CA PRO A 24 13.01 6.19 -17.73
C PRO A 24 13.58 5.42 -16.56
N MET A 25 14.86 5.06 -16.59
CA MET A 25 15.47 4.27 -15.52
C MET A 25 15.62 5.08 -14.24
N GLU A 26 15.56 6.40 -14.33
CA GLU A 26 15.70 7.27 -13.16
C GLU A 26 14.36 7.75 -12.61
N ARG A 27 13.29 7.51 -13.35
CA ARG A 27 11.96 7.89 -12.89
C ARG A 27 11.43 6.84 -11.94
N LYS A 28 10.90 7.29 -10.83
CA LYS A 28 10.30 6.38 -9.85
C LYS A 28 8.80 6.51 -9.91
N SER A 29 8.13 5.38 -9.86
CA SER A 29 6.69 5.37 -9.71
C SER A 29 6.32 5.96 -8.36
N ALA A 30 5.13 6.51 -8.24
CA ALA A 30 4.61 6.89 -6.94
C ALA A 30 4.56 5.64 -6.07
N PRO A 31 4.84 5.75 -4.77
CA PRO A 31 4.69 4.60 -3.89
C PRO A 31 3.25 4.10 -3.92
N SER A 32 3.08 2.80 -3.88
CA SER A 32 1.77 2.20 -4.12
C SER A 32 1.33 1.35 -2.94
N VAL A 33 0.02 1.39 -2.68
CA VAL A 33 -0.60 0.64 -1.58
C VAL A 33 -1.84 -0.05 -2.12
N LEU A 34 -1.99 -1.33 -1.76
CA LEU A 34 -3.21 -2.07 -1.98
C LEU A 34 -3.96 -2.12 -0.65
N VAL A 35 -5.19 -1.63 -0.63
CA VAL A 35 -6.05 -1.64 0.56
C VAL A 35 -7.10 -2.70 0.38
N VAL A 36 -7.07 -3.73 1.23
CA VAL A 36 -8.00 -4.86 1.17
C VAL A 36 -8.87 -4.85 2.42
N ASP A 37 -10.14 -4.48 2.25
CA ASP A 37 -11.09 -4.39 3.36
C ASP A 37 -12.50 -4.43 2.76
N ASP A 38 -13.39 -5.24 3.33
CA ASP A 38 -14.73 -5.35 2.80
C ASP A 38 -15.66 -4.24 3.29
N GLU A 39 -15.22 -3.45 4.28
CA GLU A 39 -15.99 -2.30 4.75
C GLU A 39 -15.67 -1.10 3.86
N ALA A 40 -16.61 -0.78 2.97
CA ALA A 40 -16.37 0.23 1.95
C ALA A 40 -15.96 1.57 2.53
N LEU A 41 -16.55 1.97 3.67
CA LEU A 41 -16.24 3.27 4.27
C LEU A 41 -14.81 3.30 4.79
N ILE A 42 -14.37 2.24 5.46
CA ILE A 42 -12.98 2.18 5.95
C ILE A 42 -12.03 2.17 4.77
N ARG A 43 -12.32 1.35 3.76
CA ARG A 43 -11.47 1.25 2.58
C ARG A 43 -11.35 2.61 1.88
N TRP A 44 -12.50 3.29 1.71
CA TRP A 44 -12.50 4.61 1.07
C TRP A 44 -11.70 5.63 1.89
N SER A 45 -11.90 5.62 3.22
CA SER A 45 -11.20 6.57 4.08
C SER A 45 -9.68 6.38 4.02
N LEU A 46 -9.25 5.12 4.01
CA LEU A 46 -7.82 4.83 3.89
C LEU A 46 -7.27 5.26 2.54
N ALA A 47 -8.03 5.01 1.48
CA ALA A 47 -7.59 5.38 0.14
C ALA A 47 -7.45 6.89 0.02
N GLU A 48 -8.39 7.66 0.58
CA GLU A 48 -8.32 9.11 0.57
C GLU A 48 -7.11 9.62 1.35
N MET A 49 -6.93 9.09 2.55
CA MET A 49 -5.82 9.52 3.40
C MET A 49 -4.47 9.23 2.76
N LEU A 50 -4.32 8.04 2.24
CA LEU A 50 -3.04 7.66 1.61
C LEU A 50 -2.82 8.40 0.30
N GLY A 51 -3.89 8.61 -0.46
CA GLY A 51 -3.79 9.38 -1.70
C GLY A 51 -3.32 10.80 -1.45
N GLU A 52 -3.80 11.43 -0.38
CA GLU A 52 -3.38 12.78 -0.01
C GLU A 52 -1.90 12.83 0.37
N ARG A 53 -1.34 11.71 0.77
CA ARG A 53 0.08 11.63 1.12
C ARG A 53 0.96 11.15 -0.03
N GLY A 54 0.40 11.09 -1.22
CA GLY A 54 1.18 10.81 -2.43
C GLY A 54 1.23 9.36 -2.85
N TYR A 55 0.46 8.48 -2.20
CA TYR A 55 0.43 7.08 -2.58
C TYR A 55 -0.55 6.85 -3.73
N ALA A 56 -0.18 5.97 -4.63
CA ALA A 56 -1.13 5.44 -5.61
C ALA A 56 -1.84 4.27 -4.95
N VAL A 57 -3.16 4.38 -4.77
CA VAL A 57 -3.93 3.42 -3.99
C VAL A 57 -4.81 2.59 -4.90
N THR A 58 -4.79 1.28 -4.71
CA THR A 58 -5.70 0.33 -5.32
C THR A 58 -6.55 -0.29 -4.22
N GLU A 59 -7.84 -0.50 -4.47
CA GLU A 59 -8.77 -1.01 -3.48
C GLU A 59 -9.28 -2.38 -3.89
N ALA A 60 -9.45 -3.25 -2.90
CA ALA A 60 -10.05 -4.57 -3.10
C ALA A 60 -10.98 -4.86 -1.94
N GLY A 61 -12.20 -5.33 -2.25
CA GLY A 61 -13.21 -5.59 -1.24
C GLY A 61 -13.23 -7.01 -0.72
N ASP A 62 -12.48 -7.92 -1.34
CA ASP A 62 -12.42 -9.31 -0.91
C ASP A 62 -11.09 -9.93 -1.35
N ALA A 63 -10.88 -11.19 -0.97
CA ALA A 63 -9.62 -11.87 -1.25
C ALA A 63 -9.42 -12.07 -2.74
N ARG A 64 -10.48 -12.42 -3.47
CA ARG A 64 -10.35 -12.65 -4.90
C ARG A 64 -9.93 -11.39 -5.63
N MET A 65 -10.53 -10.25 -5.27
CA MET A 65 -10.14 -8.97 -5.88
C MET A 65 -8.71 -8.61 -5.51
N ALA A 66 -8.29 -8.90 -4.29
CA ALA A 66 -6.93 -8.62 -3.86
C ALA A 66 -5.92 -9.40 -4.70
N VAL A 67 -6.17 -10.69 -4.90
CA VAL A 67 -5.28 -11.52 -5.70
C VAL A 67 -5.23 -11.02 -7.13
N ALA A 68 -6.41 -10.68 -7.70
CA ALA A 68 -6.44 -10.16 -9.08
C ALA A 68 -5.66 -8.87 -9.20
N ALA A 69 -5.78 -7.98 -8.20
CA ALA A 69 -5.04 -6.71 -8.22
C ALA A 69 -3.53 -6.96 -8.23
N ILE A 70 -3.07 -7.91 -7.42
CA ILE A 70 -1.65 -8.24 -7.36
C ILE A 70 -1.17 -8.85 -8.68
N GLU A 71 -1.96 -9.76 -9.23
CA GLU A 71 -1.57 -10.44 -10.47
C GLU A 71 -1.56 -9.50 -11.67
N ASN A 72 -2.43 -8.49 -11.66
CA ASN A 72 -2.54 -7.56 -12.78
C ASN A 72 -1.69 -6.31 -12.63
N ALA A 73 -1.04 -6.12 -11.50
CA ALA A 73 -0.22 -4.94 -11.27
C ALA A 73 1.05 -5.01 -12.12
N GLU A 74 1.41 -3.90 -12.73
CA GLU A 74 2.63 -3.83 -13.53
C GLU A 74 3.87 -3.86 -12.65
N GLU A 75 3.77 -3.28 -11.46
CA GLU A 75 4.84 -3.28 -10.47
C GLU A 75 4.28 -3.75 -9.15
N PRO A 76 5.08 -4.43 -8.33
CA PRO A 76 4.61 -4.86 -7.01
C PRO A 76 4.18 -3.66 -6.16
N PHE A 77 3.14 -3.84 -5.37
CA PHE A 77 2.77 -2.82 -4.40
C PHE A 77 3.87 -2.69 -3.35
N ASP A 78 4.10 -1.46 -2.90
CA ASP A 78 5.05 -1.26 -1.80
C ASP A 78 4.51 -1.83 -0.50
N VAL A 79 3.22 -1.60 -0.25
CA VAL A 79 2.57 -2.03 0.98
C VAL A 79 1.19 -2.58 0.66
N VAL A 80 0.81 -3.65 1.35
CA VAL A 80 -0.54 -4.21 1.28
C VAL A 80 -1.15 -4.11 2.67
N LEU A 81 -2.26 -3.40 2.79
CA LEU A 81 -3.06 -3.36 4.02
C LEU A 81 -4.12 -4.45 3.88
N LEU A 82 -4.05 -5.46 4.73
CA LEU A 82 -4.83 -6.67 4.55
C LEU A 82 -5.71 -6.93 5.75
N ASP A 83 -7.03 -6.78 5.58
CA ASP A 83 -7.98 -7.12 6.62
C ASP A 83 -7.97 -8.63 6.82
N TYR A 84 -7.89 -9.06 8.08
CA TYR A 84 -7.87 -10.47 8.39
C TYR A 84 -9.20 -11.16 8.04
N ARG A 85 -10.31 -10.46 8.22
CA ARG A 85 -11.62 -11.07 8.04
C ARG A 85 -12.32 -10.47 6.83
N LEU A 86 -12.40 -11.27 5.78
CA LEU A 86 -13.04 -10.91 4.52
C LEU A 86 -14.15 -11.91 4.23
N PRO A 87 -15.11 -11.56 3.35
CA PRO A 87 -16.22 -12.47 3.06
C PRO A 87 -15.77 -13.84 2.56
N ASP A 88 -14.66 -13.86 1.83
CA ASP A 88 -14.16 -15.09 1.20
C ASP A 88 -12.84 -15.57 1.80
N SER A 89 -12.40 -14.98 2.90
CA SER A 89 -11.16 -15.40 3.57
C SER A 89 -11.13 -14.89 5.00
N ALA A 90 -11.03 -15.79 5.98
CA ALA A 90 -11.03 -15.40 7.39
C ALA A 90 -9.97 -16.19 8.16
N ASP A 91 -8.83 -16.44 7.53
CA ASP A 91 -7.69 -17.09 8.16
C ASP A 91 -6.42 -16.54 7.51
N LEU A 92 -5.29 -17.18 7.76
CA LEU A 92 -4.00 -16.67 7.27
C LEU A 92 -3.65 -17.16 5.86
N ARG A 93 -4.54 -17.86 5.18
CA ARG A 93 -4.23 -18.36 3.84
C ARG A 93 -4.03 -17.27 2.82
N LEU A 94 -4.81 -16.19 2.93
CA LEU A 94 -4.63 -15.07 2.00
C LEU A 94 -3.29 -14.39 2.23
N LEU A 95 -2.90 -14.20 3.48
CA LEU A 95 -1.57 -13.65 3.77
C LEU A 95 -0.49 -14.50 3.14
N GLU A 96 -0.58 -15.81 3.31
CA GLU A 96 0.39 -16.72 2.72
C GLU A 96 0.44 -16.58 1.21
N LYS A 97 -0.72 -16.49 0.57
CA LYS A 97 -0.80 -16.35 -0.87
C LYS A 97 -0.22 -15.02 -1.34
N VAL A 98 -0.55 -13.93 -0.64
CA VAL A 98 -0.02 -12.62 -0.98
C VAL A 98 1.50 -12.61 -0.86
N ARG A 99 2.04 -13.20 0.20
CA ARG A 99 3.49 -13.27 0.36
C ARG A 99 4.15 -14.06 -0.74
N ARG A 100 3.50 -15.11 -1.22
CA ARG A 100 4.04 -15.91 -2.32
C ARG A 100 3.98 -15.17 -3.65
N LEU A 101 2.87 -14.48 -3.91
CA LEU A 101 2.69 -13.75 -5.17
C LEU A 101 3.48 -12.46 -5.23
N ALA A 102 3.66 -11.80 -4.10
CA ALA A 102 4.29 -10.49 -4.03
C ALA A 102 5.31 -10.46 -2.90
N PRO A 103 6.42 -11.20 -3.03
CA PRO A 103 7.37 -11.36 -1.91
C PRO A 103 8.06 -10.06 -1.53
N SER A 104 8.10 -9.07 -2.41
CA SER A 104 8.75 -7.80 -2.10
C SER A 104 7.81 -6.80 -1.46
N SER A 105 6.51 -7.08 -1.41
CA SER A 105 5.55 -6.17 -0.79
C SER A 105 5.55 -6.36 0.72
N GLN A 106 5.45 -5.25 1.47
CA GLN A 106 5.29 -5.31 2.91
C GLN A 106 3.82 -5.46 3.23
N VAL A 107 3.45 -6.44 4.04
CA VAL A 107 2.06 -6.69 4.37
C VAL A 107 1.80 -6.29 5.82
N ILE A 108 0.85 -5.38 6.01
CA ILE A 108 0.34 -4.99 7.32
C ILE A 108 -1.04 -5.61 7.46
N MET A 109 -1.19 -6.52 8.41
CA MET A 109 -2.48 -7.17 8.64
C MET A 109 -3.27 -6.38 9.66
N ILE A 110 -4.57 -6.25 9.41
CA ILE A 110 -5.47 -5.47 10.27
C ILE A 110 -6.58 -6.41 10.76
N THR A 111 -6.86 -6.38 12.06
CA THR A 111 -7.87 -7.28 12.62
C THR A 111 -8.66 -6.61 13.73
N ALA A 112 -9.94 -6.96 13.84
CA ALA A 112 -10.77 -6.51 14.96
C ALA A 112 -10.47 -7.29 16.24
N HIS A 113 -9.89 -8.50 16.13
CA HIS A 113 -9.67 -9.38 17.27
C HIS A 113 -8.26 -9.95 17.19
N ASN A 114 -7.31 -9.18 17.70
CA ASN A 114 -5.92 -9.62 17.71
C ASN A 114 -5.67 -10.60 18.87
N SER A 115 -4.67 -11.45 18.69
CA SER A 115 -4.26 -12.39 19.70
C SER A 115 -2.78 -12.69 19.52
N PRO A 116 -2.10 -13.19 20.58
CA PRO A 116 -0.71 -13.62 20.42
C PRO A 116 -0.54 -14.68 19.34
N GLU A 117 -1.52 -15.60 19.24
CA GLU A 117 -1.47 -16.66 18.24
C GLU A 117 -1.53 -16.09 16.83
N LEU A 118 -2.42 -15.12 16.62
CA LEU A 118 -2.54 -14.49 15.30
C LEU A 118 -1.27 -13.74 14.95
N GLU A 119 -0.74 -12.98 15.91
CA GLU A 119 0.49 -12.22 15.66
C GLU A 119 1.66 -13.14 15.32
N GLN A 120 1.79 -14.24 16.05
CA GLN A 120 2.87 -15.19 15.80
C GLN A 120 2.71 -15.86 14.43
N GLY A 121 1.48 -16.28 14.12
CA GLY A 121 1.22 -16.91 12.82
C GLY A 121 1.46 -15.98 11.66
N ALA A 122 1.01 -14.74 11.79
CA ALA A 122 1.21 -13.75 10.74
C ALA A 122 2.69 -13.42 10.55
N ALA A 123 3.41 -13.25 11.66
CA ALA A 123 4.85 -12.96 11.60
C ALA A 123 5.59 -14.12 10.94
N ALA A 124 5.22 -15.37 11.27
CA ALA A 124 5.85 -16.54 10.68
C ALA A 124 5.66 -16.59 9.17
N LEU A 125 4.56 -16.05 8.68
CA LEU A 125 4.28 -15.96 7.24
C LEU A 125 4.83 -14.70 6.60
N GLY A 126 5.51 -13.85 7.36
CA GLY A 126 6.19 -12.71 6.80
C GLY A 126 5.42 -11.41 6.84
N ALA A 127 4.37 -11.29 7.65
CA ALA A 127 3.68 -10.00 7.82
C ALA A 127 4.63 -9.03 8.50
N TYR A 128 4.61 -7.78 8.04
CA TYR A 128 5.43 -6.72 8.62
C TYR A 128 4.92 -6.35 10.01
N ARG A 129 3.60 -6.23 10.14
CA ARG A 129 2.94 -5.91 11.42
C ARG A 129 1.53 -6.47 11.40
N VAL A 130 0.99 -6.64 12.60
CA VAL A 130 -0.44 -6.89 12.80
C VAL A 130 -0.95 -5.77 13.69
N ILE A 131 -1.98 -5.05 13.27
CA ILE A 131 -2.56 -3.97 14.06
C ILE A 131 -4.03 -4.26 14.31
N SER A 132 -4.54 -3.65 15.38
CA SER A 132 -5.91 -3.89 15.83
C SER A 132 -6.84 -2.75 15.39
N LYS A 133 -8.06 -3.09 15.05
CA LYS A 133 -9.14 -2.12 14.88
C LYS A 133 -9.77 -1.85 16.24
N PRO A 134 -10.16 -0.63 16.56
CA PRO A 134 -9.98 0.59 15.77
C PRO A 134 -8.54 1.09 15.84
N PHE A 135 -8.11 1.75 14.77
CA PHE A 135 -6.76 2.32 14.73
C PHE A 135 -6.87 3.81 14.46
N GLU A 136 -5.81 4.54 14.80
CA GLU A 136 -5.72 5.95 14.46
C GLU A 136 -5.13 6.10 13.07
N VAL A 137 -5.75 6.96 12.26
CA VAL A 137 -5.36 7.15 10.87
C VAL A 137 -3.92 7.61 10.77
N GLU A 138 -3.51 8.54 11.65
CA GLU A 138 -2.13 9.05 11.59
C GLU A 138 -1.11 7.97 11.94
N SER A 139 -1.44 7.13 12.92
CA SER A 139 -0.55 6.03 13.29
C SER A 139 -0.40 5.04 12.14
N LEU A 140 -1.50 4.75 11.45
CA LEU A 140 -1.44 3.84 10.32
C LEU A 140 -0.64 4.44 9.18
N ALA A 141 -0.82 5.74 8.91
CA ALA A 141 -0.05 6.42 7.87
C ALA A 141 1.45 6.35 8.16
N ALA A 142 1.83 6.57 9.41
CA ALA A 142 3.24 6.49 9.80
C ALA A 142 3.78 5.08 9.61
N LEU A 143 2.97 4.07 9.96
CA LEU A 143 3.37 2.68 9.81
C LEU A 143 3.54 2.29 8.34
N VAL A 144 2.64 2.75 7.48
CA VAL A 144 2.75 2.51 6.03
C VAL A 144 4.03 3.12 5.50
N ASN A 145 4.33 4.35 5.90
CA ASN A 145 5.55 5.00 5.46
C ASN A 145 6.80 4.25 5.93
N GLN A 146 6.79 3.78 7.17
CA GLN A 146 7.91 3.01 7.70
C GLN A 146 8.06 1.68 6.97
N ALA A 147 6.95 0.99 6.73
CA ALA A 147 6.98 -0.29 6.02
C ALA A 147 7.56 -0.13 4.62
N ARG A 148 7.16 0.94 3.94
CA ARG A 148 7.70 1.22 2.60
C ARG A 148 9.18 1.48 2.66
N ALA A 149 9.63 2.24 3.64
CA ALA A 149 11.06 2.56 3.78
C ALA A 149 11.89 1.32 4.11
N ASP A 150 11.30 0.36 4.83
CA ASP A 150 11.99 -0.88 5.23
C ASP A 150 11.94 -1.95 4.14
N ARG A 151 11.30 -1.68 3.03
CA ARG A 151 11.19 -2.64 1.93
C ARG A 151 12.57 -2.84 1.30
N ALA A 152 12.96 -4.10 1.21
CA ALA A 152 14.27 -4.46 0.67
C ALA A 152 14.33 -4.35 -0.84
#